data_c468b8102987ce92f7e4b8171a312671
#
_entry.id   c468b8102987ce92f7e4b8171a312671
#
_cell.length_a   1.000
_cell.length_b   1.000
_cell.length_c   1.000
_cell.angle_alpha   90.00
_cell.angle_beta   90.00
_cell.angle_gamma   90.00
#
_symmetry.space_group_name_H-M   'P 1'
#
loop_
_entity.id
_entity.type
_entity.pdbx_description
1 polymer ?
#
loop_
_entity_poly.entity_id
_entity_poly.type
_entity_poly.pdbx_seq_one_letter_code
_entity_poly.pdbx_strand_id
1 'polypeptide(L)'
;MATIATNGLSRPTARIALIGGGPAALVAAISLARRGIRTSVFERDQHPEHAPRFNPDRSYTIDISGHGLKAIRHIDATHSFDERMIAFKGLKVPGGRTEEWTLPGWTGSRGDILRALMAVLDARHRDWIDLQFNCRVSAVDVDSGTVTFDPGTGVSTTSQSDFIIGCDGAGSIVRQAMRRQVPELIVETKSYPNYCTMIELDRVGDDMDPHYLHGLSVRPFCVAGAIKADAGSTRPRWFCAVGTKTKQTFASPDEARHFFKERVPRVLELTSDEKVAAFADRTCYHIGQTLACSQLHGGKAVLIGDAAAAFPPIGQGVNAAMESAMVLDRCIGAAGASSIGLLEAARRYNAEWRPEAEAVAWMAVRSLFENRAQMFRASMTSRLGISVFDQAKSADVPYSEVKRKAERFWPLWA
;
A
#
# COMPACT_ATOMS: atom_id res chain seq x y z
N MET A 1 7.10 4.91 -59.43
CA MET A 1 6.91 4.32 -58.10
C MET A 1 8.08 4.74 -57.22
N ALA A 2 7.89 5.73 -56.38
CA ALA A 2 8.92 6.21 -55.47
C ALA A 2 8.69 5.58 -54.10
N THR A 3 9.64 4.77 -53.70
CA THR A 3 9.65 4.13 -52.36
C THR A 3 10.03 5.18 -51.34
N ILE A 4 9.07 5.59 -50.51
CA ILE A 4 9.31 6.47 -49.37
C ILE A 4 9.94 5.58 -48.26
N ALA A 5 11.25 5.72 -48.07
CA ALA A 5 11.96 5.14 -46.93
C ALA A 5 11.55 5.91 -45.69
N THR A 6 10.74 5.29 -44.84
CA THR A 6 10.48 5.78 -43.48
C THR A 6 11.70 5.49 -42.60
N ASN A 7 12.60 6.47 -42.53
CA ASN A 7 13.64 6.51 -41.51
C ASN A 7 12.99 6.72 -40.16
N GLY A 8 12.52 5.64 -39.53
CA GLY A 8 12.16 5.57 -38.10
C GLY A 8 13.42 5.57 -37.28
N LEU A 9 14.01 6.72 -37.02
CA LEU A 9 14.95 6.89 -35.91
C LEU A 9 14.15 6.63 -34.64
N SER A 10 14.22 5.40 -34.13
CA SER A 10 13.75 5.07 -32.78
C SER A 10 14.54 5.95 -31.81
N ARG A 11 13.90 6.99 -31.29
CA ARG A 11 14.49 7.76 -30.17
C ARG A 11 14.86 6.76 -29.11
N PRO A 12 16.09 6.76 -28.54
CA PRO A 12 16.48 5.88 -27.49
C PRO A 12 15.49 6.10 -26.33
N THR A 13 14.74 5.06 -25.98
CA THR A 13 13.86 5.09 -24.83
C THR A 13 14.70 5.23 -23.58
N ALA A 14 14.35 6.17 -22.71
CA ALA A 14 15.05 6.39 -21.45
C ALA A 14 15.11 5.09 -20.62
N ARG A 15 16.22 4.86 -19.95
CA ARG A 15 16.39 3.77 -18.98
C ARG A 15 15.82 4.20 -17.64
N ILE A 16 14.79 3.51 -17.17
CA ILE A 16 14.11 3.84 -15.91
C ILE A 16 14.39 2.75 -14.90
N ALA A 17 14.91 3.15 -13.72
CA ALA A 17 15.08 2.27 -12.58
C ALA A 17 13.93 2.50 -11.56
N LEU A 18 13.32 1.40 -11.10
CA LEU A 18 12.37 1.39 -9.99
C LEU A 18 13.05 0.76 -8.78
N ILE A 19 13.07 1.49 -7.67
CA ILE A 19 13.66 1.00 -6.42
C ILE A 19 12.54 0.53 -5.50
N GLY A 20 12.49 -0.80 -5.27
CA GLY A 20 11.41 -1.53 -4.60
C GLY A 20 10.49 -2.25 -5.59
N GLY A 21 10.01 -3.45 -5.21
CA GLY A 21 9.11 -4.33 -5.99
C GLY A 21 7.71 -4.46 -5.36
N GLY A 22 7.27 -3.47 -4.60
CA GLY A 22 5.94 -3.44 -3.99
C GLY A 22 4.80 -3.18 -4.99
N PRO A 23 3.52 -3.16 -4.53
CA PRO A 23 2.37 -2.96 -5.42
C PRO A 23 2.45 -1.70 -6.28
N ALA A 24 2.90 -0.56 -5.73
CA ALA A 24 3.08 0.67 -6.50
C ALA A 24 4.14 0.51 -7.62
N ALA A 25 5.25 -0.18 -7.31
CA ALA A 25 6.31 -0.45 -8.28
C ALA A 25 5.82 -1.30 -9.44
N LEU A 26 5.09 -2.40 -9.14
CA LEU A 26 4.58 -3.29 -10.18
C LEU A 26 3.52 -2.59 -11.05
N VAL A 27 2.64 -1.77 -10.46
CA VAL A 27 1.69 -0.95 -11.24
C VAL A 27 2.45 0.02 -12.14
N ALA A 28 3.47 0.72 -11.63
CA ALA A 28 4.29 1.64 -12.42
C ALA A 28 5.03 0.91 -13.56
N ALA A 29 5.69 -0.21 -13.26
CA ALA A 29 6.43 -1.00 -14.24
C ALA A 29 5.52 -1.53 -15.38
N ILE A 30 4.35 -2.10 -15.03
CA ILE A 30 3.37 -2.59 -16.00
C ILE A 30 2.84 -1.42 -16.84
N SER A 31 2.54 -0.27 -16.25
CA SER A 31 2.08 0.92 -16.96
C SER A 31 3.12 1.42 -17.98
N LEU A 32 4.39 1.47 -17.58
CA LEU A 32 5.50 1.87 -18.44
C LEU A 32 5.73 0.85 -19.56
N ALA A 33 5.65 -0.45 -19.27
CA ALA A 33 5.74 -1.51 -20.27
C ALA A 33 4.64 -1.41 -21.33
N ARG A 34 3.41 -1.06 -20.95
CA ARG A 34 2.29 -0.80 -21.88
C ARG A 34 2.54 0.38 -22.81
N ARG A 35 3.47 1.28 -22.46
CA ARG A 35 3.96 2.38 -23.31
C ARG A 35 5.18 2.00 -24.14
N GLY A 36 5.66 0.76 -24.06
CA GLY A 36 6.90 0.33 -24.70
C GLY A 36 8.17 0.92 -24.06
N ILE A 37 8.12 1.22 -22.76
CA ILE A 37 9.26 1.74 -21.99
C ILE A 37 9.84 0.61 -21.17
N ARG A 38 11.14 0.33 -21.35
CA ARG A 38 11.86 -0.68 -20.59
C ARG A 38 12.23 -0.17 -19.19
N THR A 39 12.09 -1.05 -18.19
CA THR A 39 12.39 -0.73 -16.80
C THR A 39 13.23 -1.81 -16.14
N SER A 40 14.11 -1.41 -15.20
CA SER A 40 14.78 -2.32 -14.27
C SER A 40 14.21 -2.09 -12.88
N VAL A 41 13.73 -3.16 -12.23
CA VAL A 41 13.13 -3.11 -10.90
C VAL A 41 14.03 -3.86 -9.92
N PHE A 42 14.43 -3.20 -8.83
CA PHE A 42 15.32 -3.73 -7.81
C PHE A 42 14.54 -4.01 -6.52
N GLU A 43 14.32 -5.29 -6.19
CA GLU A 43 13.60 -5.71 -4.98
C GLU A 43 14.52 -6.50 -4.04
N ARG A 44 14.59 -6.06 -2.79
CA ARG A 44 15.44 -6.69 -1.77
C ARG A 44 14.91 -8.03 -1.25
N ASP A 45 13.58 -8.20 -1.26
CA ASP A 45 12.93 -9.42 -0.78
C ASP A 45 13.00 -10.51 -1.88
N GLN A 46 12.74 -11.74 -1.50
CA GLN A 46 12.70 -12.86 -2.44
C GLN A 46 11.44 -12.82 -3.31
N HIS A 47 11.45 -13.58 -4.39
CA HIS A 47 10.29 -13.70 -5.29
C HIS A 47 9.02 -14.11 -4.51
N PRO A 48 7.85 -13.52 -4.77
CA PRO A 48 6.61 -13.79 -4.04
C PRO A 48 6.17 -15.28 -4.05
N GLU A 49 6.52 -16.03 -5.09
CA GLU A 49 6.25 -17.48 -5.14
C GLU A 49 7.10 -18.29 -4.16
N HIS A 50 8.27 -17.79 -3.78
CA HIS A 50 9.18 -18.44 -2.81
C HIS A 50 8.94 -17.93 -1.39
N ALA A 51 8.22 -16.83 -1.23
CA ALA A 51 7.87 -16.28 0.07
C ALA A 51 6.65 -16.98 0.67
N PRO A 52 6.57 -17.13 2.00
CA PRO A 52 5.35 -17.55 2.66
C PRO A 52 4.18 -16.65 2.20
N ARG A 53 3.07 -17.28 1.81
CA ARG A 53 1.90 -16.55 1.31
C ARG A 53 1.38 -15.52 2.31
N PHE A 54 1.49 -15.85 3.58
CA PHE A 54 1.19 -14.96 4.67
C PHE A 54 2.36 -14.92 5.66
N ASN A 55 2.82 -13.72 5.94
CA ASN A 55 3.77 -13.45 7.01
C ASN A 55 3.04 -12.66 8.11
N PRO A 56 2.75 -13.28 9.28
CA PRO A 56 1.98 -12.65 10.34
C PRO A 56 2.64 -11.39 10.91
N ASP A 57 3.95 -11.24 10.75
CA ASP A 57 4.68 -10.07 11.24
C ASP A 57 4.66 -8.89 10.27
N ARG A 58 4.33 -9.13 9.00
CA ARG A 58 4.40 -8.11 7.92
C ARG A 58 3.11 -7.94 7.13
N SER A 59 2.19 -8.90 7.23
CA SER A 59 0.99 -8.92 6.40
C SER A 59 -0.25 -8.94 7.27
N TYR A 60 -1.16 -8.08 6.96
CA TYR A 60 -2.54 -8.07 7.45
C TYR A 60 -3.46 -8.13 6.25
N THR A 61 -4.72 -8.43 6.48
CA THR A 61 -5.72 -8.42 5.42
C THR A 61 -5.86 -7.01 4.88
N ILE A 62 -5.68 -6.87 3.57
CA ILE A 62 -5.71 -5.60 2.85
C ILE A 62 -6.91 -5.63 1.90
N ASP A 63 -7.70 -4.58 1.91
CA ASP A 63 -8.78 -4.38 0.95
C ASP A 63 -8.31 -3.49 -0.22
N ILE A 64 -8.60 -3.95 -1.42
CA ILE A 64 -8.46 -3.17 -2.65
C ILE A 64 -9.85 -2.67 -3.01
N SER A 65 -10.04 -1.37 -2.94
CA SER A 65 -11.33 -0.72 -3.20
C SER A 65 -11.11 0.70 -3.73
N GLY A 66 -12.16 1.34 -4.18
CA GLY A 66 -12.13 2.76 -4.56
C GLY A 66 -10.93 3.14 -5.43
N HIS A 67 -10.00 3.86 -4.85
CA HIS A 67 -8.80 4.38 -5.51
C HIS A 67 -7.88 3.30 -6.07
N GLY A 68 -7.73 2.16 -5.37
CA GLY A 68 -6.95 1.04 -5.86
C GLY A 68 -7.53 0.38 -7.11
N LEU A 69 -8.87 0.35 -7.23
CA LEU A 69 -9.55 -0.18 -8.41
C LEU A 69 -9.22 0.61 -9.68
N LYS A 70 -9.03 1.94 -9.58
CA LYS A 70 -8.60 2.76 -10.73
C LYS A 70 -7.27 2.27 -11.28
N ALA A 71 -6.30 2.03 -10.39
CA ALA A 71 -4.98 1.57 -10.76
C ALA A 71 -5.01 0.14 -11.37
N ILE A 72 -5.80 -0.78 -10.79
CA ILE A 72 -5.95 -2.14 -11.29
C ILE A 72 -6.59 -2.16 -12.68
N ARG A 73 -7.64 -1.36 -12.89
CA ARG A 73 -8.27 -1.20 -14.21
C ARG A 73 -7.34 -0.55 -15.22
N HIS A 74 -6.55 0.45 -14.78
CA HIS A 74 -5.58 1.14 -15.63
C HIS A 74 -4.57 0.20 -16.26
N ILE A 75 -4.12 -0.83 -15.53
CA ILE A 75 -3.16 -1.83 -16.04
C ILE A 75 -3.83 -3.12 -16.55
N ASP A 76 -5.15 -3.15 -16.67
CA ASP A 76 -5.93 -4.30 -17.13
C ASP A 76 -5.65 -5.59 -16.31
N ALA A 77 -5.61 -5.44 -14.99
CA ALA A 77 -5.28 -6.53 -14.06
C ALA A 77 -6.52 -7.17 -13.37
N THR A 78 -7.74 -6.72 -13.65
CA THR A 78 -8.97 -7.13 -12.97
C THR A 78 -9.12 -8.65 -12.89
N HIS A 79 -8.96 -9.34 -14.03
CA HIS A 79 -9.08 -10.81 -14.10
C HIS A 79 -8.09 -11.53 -13.17
N SER A 80 -6.85 -11.06 -13.10
CA SER A 80 -5.83 -11.64 -12.22
C SER A 80 -6.17 -11.49 -10.73
N PHE A 81 -6.84 -10.40 -10.36
CA PHE A 81 -7.32 -10.18 -8.99
C PHE A 81 -8.53 -11.06 -8.68
N ASP A 82 -9.48 -11.21 -9.61
CA ASP A 82 -10.64 -12.11 -9.47
C ASP A 82 -10.20 -13.56 -9.20
N GLU A 83 -9.17 -14.03 -9.88
CA GLU A 83 -8.65 -15.37 -9.70
C GLU A 83 -7.92 -15.59 -8.37
N ARG A 84 -7.21 -14.58 -7.87
CA ARG A 84 -6.22 -14.73 -6.80
C ARG A 84 -6.63 -14.16 -5.46
N MET A 85 -7.68 -13.36 -5.41
CA MET A 85 -8.13 -12.71 -4.17
C MET A 85 -9.60 -13.06 -3.87
N ILE A 86 -10.08 -12.70 -2.71
CA ILE A 86 -11.48 -12.86 -2.32
C ILE A 86 -12.23 -11.59 -2.70
N ALA A 87 -13.39 -11.72 -3.35
CA ALA A 87 -14.26 -10.58 -3.61
C ALA A 87 -14.65 -9.92 -2.28
N PHE A 88 -14.57 -8.60 -2.22
CA PHE A 88 -14.76 -7.84 -0.99
C PHE A 88 -15.97 -6.91 -1.11
N LYS A 89 -16.83 -6.86 -0.09
CA LYS A 89 -18.08 -6.10 -0.10
C LYS A 89 -18.12 -4.97 0.91
N GLY A 90 -17.41 -5.09 2.03
CA GLY A 90 -17.46 -4.06 3.06
C GLY A 90 -17.08 -4.53 4.45
N LEU A 91 -17.70 -3.94 5.47
CA LEU A 91 -17.38 -4.13 6.88
C LEU A 91 -18.62 -4.49 7.68
N LYS A 92 -18.55 -5.54 8.48
CA LYS A 92 -19.51 -5.83 9.56
C LYS A 92 -18.97 -5.24 10.85
N VAL A 93 -19.61 -4.18 11.32
CA VAL A 93 -19.18 -3.49 12.56
C VAL A 93 -19.67 -4.23 13.81
N PRO A 94 -19.00 -4.06 14.97
CA PRO A 94 -19.48 -4.63 16.23
C PRO A 94 -20.94 -4.21 16.51
N GLY A 95 -21.79 -5.19 16.87
CA GLY A 95 -23.23 -4.95 17.03
C GLY A 95 -24.10 -5.30 15.83
N GLY A 96 -23.52 -5.86 14.77
CA GLY A 96 -24.27 -6.54 13.67
C GLY A 96 -24.68 -5.67 12.49
N ARG A 97 -24.31 -4.39 12.45
CA ARG A 97 -24.54 -3.55 11.26
C ARG A 97 -23.53 -3.91 10.17
N THR A 98 -24.02 -4.03 8.92
CA THR A 98 -23.17 -4.18 7.73
C THR A 98 -23.05 -2.84 7.01
N GLU A 99 -21.84 -2.44 6.68
CA GLU A 99 -21.52 -1.30 5.83
C GLU A 99 -21.01 -1.84 4.49
N GLU A 100 -21.81 -1.72 3.44
CA GLU A 100 -21.40 -2.09 2.09
C GLU A 100 -20.76 -0.90 1.39
N TRP A 101 -19.70 -1.18 0.65
CA TRP A 101 -18.95 -0.14 -0.06
C TRP A 101 -19.49 0.03 -1.48
N THR A 102 -19.61 1.28 -1.91
CA THR A 102 -20.15 1.64 -3.23
C THR A 102 -19.34 1.02 -4.38
N LEU A 103 -18.02 0.90 -4.20
CA LEU A 103 -17.12 0.31 -5.17
C LEU A 103 -16.32 -0.81 -4.49
N PRO A 104 -16.92 -1.97 -4.30
CA PRO A 104 -16.26 -3.14 -3.75
C PRO A 104 -15.18 -3.65 -4.71
N GLY A 105 -14.18 -4.35 -4.18
CA GLY A 105 -13.09 -4.91 -4.94
C GLY A 105 -12.68 -6.25 -4.39
N TRP A 106 -11.48 -6.32 -3.82
CA TRP A 106 -10.91 -7.57 -3.33
C TRP A 106 -10.28 -7.40 -1.96
N THR A 107 -10.19 -8.53 -1.25
CA THR A 107 -9.40 -8.63 -0.01
C THR A 107 -8.42 -9.79 -0.09
N GLY A 108 -7.27 -9.61 0.53
CA GLY A 108 -6.21 -10.60 0.57
C GLY A 108 -4.99 -10.10 1.33
N SER A 109 -3.93 -10.89 1.33
CA SER A 109 -2.65 -10.49 1.88
C SER A 109 -1.85 -9.62 0.89
N ARG A 110 -0.81 -8.93 1.40
CA ARG A 110 0.17 -8.27 0.52
C ARG A 110 0.78 -9.25 -0.50
N GLY A 111 1.04 -10.49 -0.09
CA GLY A 111 1.55 -11.53 -0.98
C GLY A 111 0.58 -11.89 -2.11
N ASP A 112 -0.73 -11.91 -1.84
CA ASP A 112 -1.75 -12.17 -2.86
C ASP A 112 -1.82 -11.03 -3.89
N ILE A 113 -1.74 -9.78 -3.43
CA ILE A 113 -1.68 -8.59 -4.31
C ILE A 113 -0.45 -8.68 -5.22
N LEU A 114 0.73 -8.98 -4.66
CA LEU A 114 1.95 -9.12 -5.45
C LEU A 114 1.86 -10.24 -6.47
N ARG A 115 1.33 -11.42 -6.11
CA ARG A 115 1.13 -12.53 -7.04
C ARG A 115 0.15 -12.19 -8.16
N ALA A 116 -0.92 -11.45 -7.84
CA ALA A 116 -1.87 -10.99 -8.85
C ALA A 116 -1.22 -10.03 -9.86
N LEU A 117 -0.40 -9.09 -9.39
CA LEU A 117 0.35 -8.17 -10.26
C LEU A 117 1.45 -8.87 -11.05
N MET A 118 2.19 -9.79 -10.41
CA MET A 118 3.23 -10.60 -11.06
C MET A 118 2.65 -11.45 -12.20
N ALA A 119 1.48 -12.05 -12.02
CA ALA A 119 0.85 -12.83 -13.08
C ALA A 119 0.53 -11.98 -14.32
N VAL A 120 0.14 -10.72 -14.15
CA VAL A 120 -0.06 -9.79 -15.28
C VAL A 120 1.27 -9.45 -15.95
N LEU A 121 2.31 -9.17 -15.15
CA LEU A 121 3.66 -8.90 -15.64
C LEU A 121 4.18 -10.07 -16.47
N ASP A 122 4.15 -11.28 -15.92
CA ASP A 122 4.70 -12.48 -16.55
C ASP A 122 3.96 -12.86 -17.83
N ALA A 123 2.64 -12.69 -17.85
CA ALA A 123 1.83 -13.03 -19.02
C ALA A 123 2.00 -12.07 -20.22
N ARG A 124 2.31 -10.78 -19.96
CA ARG A 124 2.19 -9.75 -21.01
C ARG A 124 3.37 -8.80 -21.14
N HIS A 125 4.25 -8.68 -20.12
CA HIS A 125 5.19 -7.57 -20.01
C HIS A 125 6.63 -7.98 -19.65
N ARG A 126 6.92 -9.28 -19.59
CA ARG A 126 8.22 -9.81 -19.16
C ARG A 126 9.39 -9.26 -19.99
N ASP A 127 9.21 -9.05 -21.29
CA ASP A 127 10.25 -8.54 -22.18
C ASP A 127 10.58 -7.05 -21.94
N TRP A 128 9.73 -6.35 -21.20
CA TRP A 128 9.85 -4.91 -20.92
C TRP A 128 10.32 -4.60 -19.51
N ILE A 129 10.26 -5.57 -18.60
CA ILE A 129 10.51 -5.38 -17.17
C ILE A 129 11.58 -6.35 -16.70
N ASP A 130 12.78 -5.85 -16.43
CA ASP A 130 13.86 -6.59 -15.78
C ASP A 130 13.66 -6.49 -14.25
N LEU A 131 13.03 -7.50 -13.65
CA LEU A 131 12.72 -7.53 -12.22
C LEU A 131 13.72 -8.44 -11.47
N GLN A 132 14.55 -7.81 -10.64
CA GLN A 132 15.60 -8.44 -9.87
C GLN A 132 15.20 -8.56 -8.40
N PHE A 133 14.99 -9.79 -7.94
CA PHE A 133 14.75 -10.13 -6.53
C PHE A 133 16.05 -10.40 -5.77
N ASN A 134 15.97 -10.39 -4.43
CA ASN A 134 17.16 -10.49 -3.54
C ASN A 134 18.20 -9.41 -3.87
N CYS A 135 17.78 -8.35 -4.47
CA CYS A 135 18.62 -7.26 -4.97
C CYS A 135 18.46 -6.03 -4.08
N ARG A 136 19.44 -5.82 -3.20
CA ARG A 136 19.40 -4.72 -2.24
C ARG A 136 20.11 -3.48 -2.78
N VAL A 137 19.35 -2.42 -3.04
CA VAL A 137 19.94 -1.10 -3.31
C VAL A 137 20.54 -0.53 -2.03
N SER A 138 21.79 -0.12 -2.10
CA SER A 138 22.56 0.45 -0.97
C SER A 138 22.77 1.96 -1.09
N ALA A 139 22.83 2.49 -2.30
CA ALA A 139 22.96 3.91 -2.54
C ALA A 139 22.27 4.34 -3.85
N VAL A 140 21.86 5.60 -3.88
CA VAL A 140 21.31 6.27 -5.07
C VAL A 140 21.92 7.66 -5.14
N ASP A 141 22.32 8.04 -6.35
CA ASP A 141 22.71 9.40 -6.72
C ASP A 141 21.65 9.94 -7.70
N VAL A 142 20.84 10.87 -7.23
CA VAL A 142 19.71 11.39 -8.01
C VAL A 142 20.11 12.40 -9.07
N ASP A 143 21.29 13.00 -8.98
CA ASP A 143 21.80 13.95 -9.98
C ASP A 143 22.39 13.22 -11.16
N SER A 144 23.23 12.22 -10.91
CA SER A 144 23.82 11.41 -11.97
C SER A 144 22.83 10.36 -12.52
N GLY A 145 21.91 9.86 -11.69
CA GLY A 145 21.05 8.73 -12.00
C GLY A 145 21.70 7.36 -11.70
N THR A 146 22.72 7.33 -10.85
CA THR A 146 23.45 6.10 -10.49
C THR A 146 22.73 5.36 -9.37
N VAL A 147 22.52 4.05 -9.56
CA VAL A 147 21.98 3.14 -8.55
C VAL A 147 23.05 2.12 -8.19
N THR A 148 23.40 2.04 -6.89
CA THR A 148 24.34 1.03 -6.35
C THR A 148 23.54 -0.05 -5.63
N PHE A 149 23.75 -1.30 -5.99
CA PHE A 149 23.01 -2.43 -5.45
C PHE A 149 23.87 -3.68 -5.31
N ASP A 150 23.45 -4.61 -4.45
CA ASP A 150 23.98 -5.96 -4.34
C ASP A 150 22.93 -6.94 -4.91
N PRO A 151 23.26 -7.69 -5.97
CA PRO A 151 22.37 -8.70 -6.56
C PRO A 151 22.30 -10.01 -5.74
N GLY A 152 22.61 -9.99 -4.46
CA GLY A 152 22.63 -11.17 -3.59
C GLY A 152 23.97 -11.92 -3.58
N THR A 153 25.01 -11.34 -4.18
CA THR A 153 26.36 -11.95 -4.26
C THR A 153 27.32 -11.44 -3.20
N GLY A 154 26.93 -10.44 -2.42
CA GLY A 154 27.77 -9.72 -1.47
C GLY A 154 28.71 -8.71 -2.14
N VAL A 155 28.63 -8.54 -3.47
CA VAL A 155 29.44 -7.59 -4.24
C VAL A 155 28.55 -6.48 -4.78
N SER A 156 28.89 -5.24 -4.42
CA SER A 156 28.16 -4.07 -4.93
C SER A 156 28.43 -3.82 -6.41
N THR A 157 27.36 -3.59 -7.15
CA THR A 157 27.37 -3.26 -8.58
C THR A 157 26.68 -1.91 -8.78
N THR A 158 26.99 -1.21 -9.86
CA THR A 158 26.35 0.06 -10.22
C THR A 158 25.61 -0.04 -11.55
N SER A 159 24.47 0.61 -11.64
CA SER A 159 23.72 0.81 -12.88
C SER A 159 23.44 2.28 -13.09
N GLN A 160 23.46 2.70 -14.35
CA GLN A 160 23.15 4.07 -14.77
C GLN A 160 21.75 4.15 -15.35
N SER A 161 20.92 5.05 -14.82
CA SER A 161 19.56 5.29 -15.26
C SER A 161 19.35 6.74 -15.66
N ASP A 162 18.45 6.95 -16.61
CA ASP A 162 18.05 8.29 -17.04
C ASP A 162 16.99 8.88 -16.10
N PHE A 163 16.27 7.99 -15.39
CA PHE A 163 15.27 8.37 -14.41
C PHE A 163 15.11 7.28 -13.34
N ILE A 164 14.81 7.68 -12.09
CA ILE A 164 14.65 6.80 -10.94
C ILE A 164 13.28 7.01 -10.33
N ILE A 165 12.54 5.92 -10.10
CA ILE A 165 11.27 5.92 -9.39
C ILE A 165 11.49 5.25 -8.03
N GLY A 166 11.45 6.03 -6.95
CA GLY A 166 11.50 5.53 -5.58
C GLY A 166 10.15 5.00 -5.13
N CYS A 167 10.05 3.68 -4.97
CA CYS A 167 8.86 2.95 -4.52
C CYS A 167 9.22 1.93 -3.42
N ASP A 168 10.27 2.22 -2.66
CA ASP A 168 10.93 1.41 -1.66
C ASP A 168 10.36 1.59 -0.23
N GLY A 169 9.13 2.14 -0.16
CA GLY A 169 8.34 2.21 1.07
C GLY A 169 8.76 3.31 2.04
N ALA A 170 8.20 3.27 3.25
CA ALA A 170 8.40 4.31 4.26
C ALA A 170 9.89 4.53 4.65
N GLY A 171 10.73 3.51 4.53
CA GLY A 171 12.18 3.59 4.77
C GLY A 171 13.02 4.01 3.56
N SER A 172 12.44 4.64 2.55
CA SER A 172 13.01 4.92 1.23
C SER A 172 14.44 5.45 1.24
N ILE A 173 15.33 4.73 0.54
CA ILE A 173 16.71 5.15 0.29
C ILE A 173 16.76 6.23 -0.78
N VAL A 174 15.84 6.19 -1.75
CA VAL A 174 15.72 7.24 -2.79
C VAL A 174 15.36 8.57 -2.15
N ARG A 175 14.37 8.60 -1.24
CA ARG A 175 14.03 9.81 -0.49
C ARG A 175 15.20 10.32 0.35
N GLN A 176 15.95 9.41 0.98
CA GLN A 176 17.14 9.79 1.74
C GLN A 176 18.23 10.40 0.85
N ALA A 177 18.42 9.86 -0.36
CA ALA A 177 19.35 10.43 -1.35
C ALA A 177 18.86 11.83 -1.79
N MET A 178 17.61 11.97 -2.17
CA MET A 178 17.01 13.26 -2.51
C MET A 178 17.18 14.30 -1.39
N ARG A 179 16.94 13.92 -0.12
CA ARG A 179 17.10 14.83 1.02
C ARG A 179 18.54 15.35 1.17
N ARG A 180 19.55 14.59 0.75
CA ARG A 180 20.96 15.01 0.78
C ARG A 180 21.34 15.88 -0.40
N GLN A 181 20.75 15.67 -1.57
CA GLN A 181 21.16 16.27 -2.83
C GLN A 181 20.21 17.39 -3.32
N VAL A 182 19.01 17.47 -2.75
CA VAL A 182 17.99 18.47 -3.09
C VAL A 182 17.71 19.33 -1.85
N PRO A 183 18.34 20.52 -1.73
CA PRO A 183 18.27 21.34 -0.52
C PRO A 183 16.85 21.77 -0.12
N GLU A 184 15.94 21.92 -1.09
CA GLU A 184 14.57 22.37 -0.87
C GLU A 184 13.64 21.25 -0.38
N LEU A 185 14.09 19.99 -0.40
CA LEU A 185 13.30 18.87 0.06
C LEU A 185 13.25 18.81 1.58
N ILE A 186 12.11 19.15 2.14
CA ILE A 186 11.80 18.97 3.55
C ILE A 186 11.00 17.68 3.72
N VAL A 187 11.42 16.83 4.66
CA VAL A 187 10.73 15.62 5.04
C VAL A 187 10.27 15.73 6.48
N GLU A 188 8.97 15.79 6.67
CA GLU A 188 8.35 15.81 8.00
C GLU A 188 7.94 14.40 8.42
N THR A 189 8.24 14.04 9.67
CA THR A 189 7.81 12.79 10.30
C THR A 189 7.13 13.11 11.62
N LYS A 190 5.96 12.50 11.86
CA LYS A 190 5.27 12.57 13.15
C LYS A 190 4.94 11.16 13.62
N SER A 191 4.91 10.97 14.93
CA SER A 191 4.64 9.68 15.57
C SER A 191 3.41 9.80 16.47
N TYR A 192 2.49 8.85 16.33
CA TYR A 192 1.26 8.75 17.10
C TYR A 192 1.23 7.39 17.82
N PRO A 193 0.67 7.30 19.02
CA PRO A 193 0.57 6.05 19.76
C PRO A 193 -0.43 5.11 19.08
N ASN A 194 0.07 4.29 18.16
CA ASN A 194 -0.70 3.29 17.44
C ASN A 194 0.17 2.07 17.15
N TYR A 195 -0.22 0.93 17.69
CA TYR A 195 0.52 -0.33 17.63
C TYR A 195 -0.40 -1.45 17.15
N CYS A 196 0.16 -2.45 16.51
CA CYS A 196 -0.59 -3.58 15.98
C CYS A 196 0.19 -4.88 16.10
N THR A 197 -0.55 -5.94 16.44
CA THR A 197 -0.09 -7.33 16.38
C THR A 197 -1.17 -8.15 15.69
N MET A 198 -0.79 -9.15 14.91
CA MET A 198 -1.73 -10.03 14.21
C MET A 198 -1.93 -11.34 14.97
N ILE A 199 -3.17 -11.84 14.99
CA ILE A 199 -3.48 -13.18 15.45
C ILE A 199 -4.20 -13.96 14.35
N GLU A 200 -3.83 -15.22 14.16
CA GLU A 200 -4.55 -16.14 13.25
C GLU A 200 -5.79 -16.70 13.96
N LEU A 201 -6.91 -16.74 13.23
CA LEU A 201 -8.17 -17.28 13.71
C LEU A 201 -8.42 -18.63 12.99
N ASP A 202 -8.18 -19.75 13.68
CA ASP A 202 -8.23 -21.09 13.13
C ASP A 202 -9.52 -21.87 13.46
N ARG A 203 -10.44 -21.24 14.22
CA ARG A 203 -11.74 -21.80 14.62
C ARG A 203 -12.92 -20.99 14.10
N VAL A 204 -12.75 -20.33 12.96
CA VAL A 204 -13.83 -19.53 12.35
C VAL A 204 -14.87 -20.47 11.74
N GLY A 205 -16.13 -20.30 12.16
CA GLY A 205 -17.29 -21.00 11.62
C GLY A 205 -17.91 -20.28 10.41
N ASP A 206 -19.05 -20.81 9.96
CA ASP A 206 -19.78 -20.30 8.79
C ASP A 206 -20.53 -18.98 9.08
N ASP A 207 -20.51 -18.51 10.33
CA ASP A 207 -21.09 -17.24 10.76
C ASP A 207 -20.28 -16.01 10.30
N MET A 208 -19.03 -16.22 9.88
CA MET A 208 -18.16 -15.17 9.36
C MET A 208 -18.01 -15.26 7.84
N ASP A 209 -18.63 -14.31 7.16
CA ASP A 209 -18.60 -14.22 5.70
C ASP A 209 -17.23 -13.66 5.23
N PRO A 210 -16.45 -14.41 4.42
CA PRO A 210 -15.12 -13.99 3.97
C PRO A 210 -15.13 -12.78 3.02
N HIS A 211 -16.29 -12.36 2.54
CA HIS A 211 -16.44 -11.19 1.70
C HIS A 211 -16.47 -9.85 2.48
N TYR A 212 -16.40 -9.91 3.82
CA TYR A 212 -16.39 -8.73 4.68
C TYR A 212 -15.20 -8.75 5.64
N LEU A 213 -14.76 -7.57 6.03
CA LEU A 213 -14.04 -7.42 7.28
C LEU A 213 -15.04 -7.51 8.45
N HIS A 214 -14.63 -8.10 9.56
CA HIS A 214 -15.45 -8.24 10.76
C HIS A 214 -14.81 -7.47 11.91
N GLY A 215 -15.43 -6.38 12.32
CA GLY A 215 -15.07 -5.66 13.53
C GLY A 215 -15.45 -6.49 14.75
N LEU A 216 -14.46 -6.94 15.52
CA LEU A 216 -14.68 -7.72 16.75
C LEU A 216 -14.70 -6.81 17.98
N SER A 217 -13.93 -5.71 17.95
CA SER A 217 -13.90 -4.72 19.04
C SER A 217 -13.42 -3.37 18.49
N VAL A 218 -13.78 -2.32 19.22
CA VAL A 218 -13.29 -0.95 18.96
C VAL A 218 -12.14 -0.57 19.90
N ARG A 219 -12.08 -1.15 21.10
CA ARG A 219 -11.02 -0.90 22.09
C ARG A 219 -10.72 -2.16 22.93
N PRO A 220 -9.60 -2.84 22.64
CA PRO A 220 -8.64 -2.60 21.55
C PRO A 220 -9.31 -2.68 20.19
N PHE A 221 -8.77 -2.01 19.18
CA PHE A 221 -9.27 -2.14 17.83
C PHE A 221 -8.97 -3.54 17.30
N CYS A 222 -10.01 -4.33 17.04
CA CYS A 222 -9.86 -5.68 16.52
C CYS A 222 -10.72 -5.83 15.26
N VAL A 223 -10.08 -6.13 14.15
CA VAL A 223 -10.75 -6.39 12.89
C VAL A 223 -10.20 -7.68 12.28
N ALA A 224 -11.12 -8.61 12.00
CA ALA A 224 -10.80 -9.87 11.35
C ALA A 224 -11.11 -9.79 9.85
N GLY A 225 -10.26 -10.45 9.05
CA GLY A 225 -10.43 -10.56 7.62
C GLY A 225 -9.91 -11.88 7.09
N ALA A 226 -10.46 -12.31 5.96
CA ALA A 226 -10.09 -13.53 5.27
C ALA A 226 -9.06 -13.27 4.17
N ILE A 227 -8.18 -14.24 3.95
CA ILE A 227 -7.36 -14.36 2.76
C ILE A 227 -7.67 -15.68 2.05
N LYS A 228 -7.42 -15.75 0.75
CA LYS A 228 -7.69 -16.94 -0.04
C LYS A 228 -6.92 -18.15 0.51
N ALA A 229 -7.54 -19.30 0.47
CA ALA A 229 -6.93 -20.54 0.92
C ALA A 229 -5.60 -20.85 0.22
N ASP A 230 -4.72 -21.57 0.92
CA ASP A 230 -3.54 -22.17 0.30
C ASP A 230 -3.96 -23.23 -0.74
N ALA A 231 -3.04 -23.57 -1.65
CA ALA A 231 -3.29 -24.59 -2.66
C ALA A 231 -3.76 -25.91 -1.98
N GLY A 232 -4.89 -26.44 -2.45
CA GLY A 232 -5.50 -27.66 -1.90
C GLY A 232 -6.48 -27.46 -0.74
N SER A 233 -6.70 -26.24 -0.25
CA SER A 233 -7.74 -25.92 0.73
C SER A 233 -8.85 -25.07 0.11
N THR A 234 -10.11 -25.39 0.42
CA THR A 234 -11.28 -24.60 0.02
C THR A 234 -11.67 -23.54 1.06
N ARG A 235 -11.17 -23.67 2.30
CA ARG A 235 -11.51 -22.76 3.39
C ARG A 235 -10.52 -21.60 3.43
N PRO A 236 -10.98 -20.34 3.50
CA PRO A 236 -10.12 -19.20 3.65
C PRO A 236 -9.39 -19.23 5.00
N ARG A 237 -8.21 -18.64 5.05
CA ARG A 237 -7.51 -18.37 6.33
C ARG A 237 -7.96 -17.04 6.87
N TRP A 238 -8.07 -16.97 8.21
CA TRP A 238 -8.54 -15.78 8.88
C TRP A 238 -7.48 -15.19 9.81
N PHE A 239 -7.40 -13.87 9.80
CA PHE A 239 -6.48 -13.12 10.64
C PHE A 239 -7.20 -11.94 11.27
N CYS A 240 -6.85 -11.63 12.51
CA CYS A 240 -7.34 -10.46 13.22
C CYS A 240 -6.18 -9.51 13.50
N ALA A 241 -6.33 -8.26 13.11
CA ALA A 241 -5.45 -7.16 13.52
C ALA A 241 -5.89 -6.69 14.90
N VAL A 242 -4.96 -6.69 15.86
CA VAL A 242 -5.17 -6.23 17.24
C VAL A 242 -4.42 -4.91 17.42
N GLY A 243 -5.16 -3.81 17.35
CA GLY A 243 -4.62 -2.44 17.44
C GLY A 243 -4.76 -1.85 18.84
N THR A 244 -3.67 -1.30 19.37
CA THR A 244 -3.61 -0.72 20.72
C THR A 244 -2.91 0.64 20.73
N LYS A 245 -3.16 1.46 21.75
CA LYS A 245 -2.49 2.76 21.95
C LYS A 245 -1.14 2.65 22.65
N THR A 246 -0.86 1.52 23.29
CA THR A 246 0.40 1.21 23.95
C THR A 246 0.98 -0.06 23.37
N LYS A 247 2.31 -0.15 23.31
CA LYS A 247 2.98 -1.38 22.88
C LYS A 247 2.58 -2.51 23.83
N GLN A 248 2.04 -3.59 23.29
CA GLN A 248 1.71 -4.79 24.06
C GLN A 248 2.88 -5.77 23.99
N THR A 249 3.23 -6.30 25.15
CA THR A 249 4.16 -7.42 25.32
C THR A 249 3.58 -8.34 26.38
N PHE A 250 3.69 -9.63 26.20
CA PHE A 250 3.15 -10.63 27.11
C PHE A 250 4.30 -11.49 27.63
N ALA A 251 4.35 -11.71 28.94
CA ALA A 251 5.36 -12.56 29.55
C ALA A 251 5.05 -14.06 29.38
N SER A 252 3.79 -14.40 29.06
CA SER A 252 3.34 -15.77 28.84
C SER A 252 2.09 -15.84 27.96
N PRO A 253 1.78 -17.01 27.38
CA PRO A 253 0.51 -17.26 26.70
C PRO A 253 -0.72 -17.00 27.58
N ASP A 254 -0.63 -17.27 28.89
CA ASP A 254 -1.73 -17.05 29.82
C ASP A 254 -2.03 -15.57 29.99
N GLU A 255 -1.03 -14.71 30.00
CA GLU A 255 -1.22 -13.25 30.03
C GLU A 255 -1.91 -12.75 28.76
N ALA A 256 -1.51 -13.24 27.58
CA ALA A 256 -2.19 -12.91 26.32
C ALA A 256 -3.64 -13.43 26.32
N ARG A 257 -3.89 -14.63 26.85
CA ARG A 257 -5.24 -15.18 27.01
C ARG A 257 -6.08 -14.32 27.94
N HIS A 258 -5.51 -13.89 29.07
CA HIS A 258 -6.19 -13.00 30.02
C HIS A 258 -6.56 -11.67 29.37
N PHE A 259 -5.63 -11.08 28.59
CA PHE A 259 -5.89 -9.86 27.81
C PHE A 259 -7.10 -10.02 26.90
N PHE A 260 -7.18 -11.10 26.10
CA PHE A 260 -8.33 -11.33 25.24
C PHE A 260 -9.61 -11.60 26.02
N LYS A 261 -9.56 -12.39 27.09
CA LYS A 261 -10.71 -12.68 27.93
C LYS A 261 -11.36 -11.41 28.48
N GLU A 262 -10.55 -10.46 28.94
CA GLU A 262 -11.02 -9.19 29.50
C GLU A 262 -11.43 -8.15 28.45
N ARG A 263 -10.80 -8.18 27.28
CA ARG A 263 -10.95 -7.10 26.31
C ARG A 263 -11.72 -7.48 25.07
N VAL A 264 -11.53 -8.70 24.55
CA VAL A 264 -12.13 -9.17 23.29
C VAL A 264 -12.38 -10.68 23.36
N PRO A 265 -13.31 -11.16 24.20
CA PRO A 265 -13.57 -12.59 24.39
C PRO A 265 -13.84 -13.34 23.09
N ARG A 266 -14.47 -12.67 22.11
CA ARG A 266 -14.77 -13.25 20.78
C ARG A 266 -13.53 -13.78 20.07
N VAL A 267 -12.34 -13.19 20.28
CA VAL A 267 -11.09 -13.70 19.69
C VAL A 267 -10.79 -15.11 20.19
N LEU A 268 -11.01 -15.38 21.50
CA LEU A 268 -10.76 -16.71 22.10
C LEU A 268 -11.73 -17.79 21.58
N GLU A 269 -12.93 -17.40 21.16
CA GLU A 269 -13.89 -18.32 20.55
C GLU A 269 -13.47 -18.72 19.12
N LEU A 270 -12.75 -17.83 18.44
CA LEU A 270 -12.36 -17.98 17.02
C LEU A 270 -10.94 -18.52 16.85
N THR A 271 -10.18 -18.73 17.93
CA THR A 271 -8.78 -19.13 17.88
C THR A 271 -8.43 -20.23 18.85
N SER A 272 -7.42 -21.04 18.53
CA SER A 272 -6.88 -22.08 19.41
C SER A 272 -5.86 -21.52 20.40
N ASP A 273 -5.55 -22.31 21.42
CA ASP A 273 -4.53 -21.98 22.42
C ASP A 273 -3.14 -21.88 21.80
N GLU A 274 -2.87 -22.70 20.78
CA GLU A 274 -1.63 -22.64 19.99
C GLU A 274 -1.45 -21.25 19.35
N LYS A 275 -2.52 -20.71 18.75
CA LYS A 275 -2.47 -19.39 18.10
C LYS A 275 -2.40 -18.24 19.09
N VAL A 276 -2.98 -18.41 20.30
CA VAL A 276 -2.81 -17.46 21.39
C VAL A 276 -1.37 -17.46 21.91
N ALA A 277 -0.75 -18.64 22.05
CA ALA A 277 0.67 -18.75 22.40
C ALA A 277 1.57 -18.09 21.35
N ALA A 278 1.36 -18.40 20.08
CA ALA A 278 2.09 -17.75 18.99
C ALA A 278 1.90 -16.22 18.96
N PHE A 279 0.73 -15.71 19.33
CA PHE A 279 0.46 -14.27 19.42
C PHE A 279 1.26 -13.62 20.56
N ALA A 280 1.42 -14.28 21.70
CA ALA A 280 2.20 -13.76 22.82
C ALA A 280 3.65 -13.47 22.46
N ASP A 281 4.24 -14.29 21.59
CA ASP A 281 5.62 -14.18 21.14
C ASP A 281 5.82 -13.20 19.98
N ARG A 282 4.73 -12.68 19.39
CA ARG A 282 4.81 -11.81 18.21
C ARG A 282 5.25 -10.40 18.53
N THR A 283 5.95 -9.81 17.59
CA THR A 283 6.33 -8.41 17.66
C THR A 283 5.11 -7.51 17.53
N CYS A 284 4.95 -6.60 18.51
CA CYS A 284 3.97 -5.52 18.43
C CYS A 284 4.60 -4.34 17.68
N TYR A 285 4.12 -4.09 16.46
CA TYR A 285 4.67 -3.07 15.58
C TYR A 285 4.07 -1.71 15.83
N HIS A 286 4.91 -0.68 15.86
CA HIS A 286 4.46 0.71 15.82
C HIS A 286 4.03 1.06 14.39
N ILE A 287 2.76 1.40 14.21
CA ILE A 287 2.13 1.71 12.93
C ILE A 287 1.53 3.12 12.87
N GLY A 288 1.89 3.97 13.85
CA GLY A 288 1.36 5.31 14.01
C GLY A 288 2.25 6.42 13.43
N GLN A 289 3.10 6.13 12.44
CA GLN A 289 3.94 7.13 11.83
C GLN A 289 3.28 7.79 10.62
N THR A 290 3.49 9.12 10.50
CA THR A 290 3.27 9.82 9.24
C THR A 290 4.60 10.30 8.69
N LEU A 291 4.67 10.33 7.37
CA LEU A 291 5.78 10.88 6.61
C LEU A 291 5.21 11.70 5.47
N ALA A 292 5.68 12.93 5.32
CA ALA A 292 5.31 13.82 4.23
C ALA A 292 6.55 14.51 3.66
N CYS A 293 6.57 14.66 2.33
CA CYS A 293 7.61 15.36 1.60
C CYS A 293 7.08 16.68 1.05
N SER A 294 7.84 17.77 1.18
CA SER A 294 7.47 19.08 0.61
C SER A 294 7.40 19.05 -0.91
N GLN A 295 8.13 18.14 -1.53
CA GLN A 295 8.07 17.83 -2.97
C GLN A 295 8.36 16.34 -3.21
N LEU A 296 7.81 15.78 -4.29
CA LEU A 296 7.90 14.36 -4.62
C LEU A 296 8.94 14.04 -5.69
N HIS A 297 9.68 15.02 -6.17
CA HIS A 297 10.73 14.84 -7.19
C HIS A 297 11.98 15.66 -6.86
N GLY A 298 13.11 15.27 -7.42
CA GLY A 298 14.38 16.02 -7.33
C GLY A 298 15.48 15.33 -8.13
N GLY A 299 16.32 16.12 -8.78
CA GLY A 299 17.27 15.57 -9.74
C GLY A 299 16.57 14.71 -10.79
N LYS A 300 17.07 13.51 -11.03
CA LYS A 300 16.45 12.50 -11.92
C LYS A 300 15.52 11.54 -11.18
N ALA A 301 14.99 11.89 -10.02
CA ALA A 301 14.16 10.99 -9.22
C ALA A 301 12.77 11.53 -8.93
N VAL A 302 11.82 10.58 -8.76
CA VAL A 302 10.45 10.81 -8.28
C VAL A 302 10.09 9.76 -7.24
N LEU A 303 9.28 10.13 -6.23
CA LEU A 303 8.81 9.23 -5.18
C LEU A 303 7.33 8.89 -5.39
N ILE A 304 6.97 7.61 -5.26
CA ILE A 304 5.58 7.13 -5.29
C ILE A 304 5.27 6.26 -4.07
N GLY A 305 3.98 6.08 -3.77
CA GLY A 305 3.51 5.27 -2.65
C GLY A 305 4.07 5.73 -1.31
N ASP A 306 4.38 4.78 -0.42
CA ASP A 306 4.88 5.07 0.93
C ASP A 306 6.27 5.74 0.94
N ALA A 307 7.01 5.68 -0.17
CA ALA A 307 8.27 6.43 -0.31
C ALA A 307 8.00 7.95 -0.39
N ALA A 308 6.88 8.35 -0.98
CA ALA A 308 6.42 9.74 -1.09
C ALA A 308 5.69 10.22 0.17
N ALA A 309 4.77 9.39 0.69
CA ALA A 309 3.96 9.69 1.87
C ALA A 309 3.52 8.40 2.55
N ALA A 310 3.84 8.26 3.83
CA ALA A 310 3.38 7.15 4.65
C ALA A 310 2.47 7.67 5.77
N PHE A 311 1.49 6.87 6.16
CA PHE A 311 0.49 7.26 7.16
C PHE A 311 -0.07 6.03 7.90
N PRO A 312 -0.69 6.23 9.08
CA PRO A 312 -1.31 5.14 9.83
C PRO A 312 -2.34 4.36 9.00
N PRO A 313 -2.48 3.04 9.20
CA PRO A 313 -3.39 2.22 8.41
C PRO A 313 -4.86 2.64 8.57
N ILE A 314 -5.50 2.98 7.46
CA ILE A 314 -6.94 3.26 7.35
C ILE A 314 -7.60 2.46 6.21
N GLY A 315 -6.94 1.40 5.74
CA GLY A 315 -7.37 0.64 4.57
C GLY A 315 -7.07 1.33 3.23
N GLN A 316 -6.39 2.48 3.20
CA GLN A 316 -6.10 3.22 1.98
C GLN A 316 -4.62 3.24 1.57
N GLY A 317 -3.70 2.69 2.36
CA GLY A 317 -2.26 2.76 2.08
C GLY A 317 -1.89 2.18 0.71
N VAL A 318 -2.24 0.93 0.46
CA VAL A 318 -1.93 0.26 -0.81
C VAL A 318 -2.74 0.84 -1.97
N ASN A 319 -3.99 1.27 -1.72
CA ASN A 319 -4.86 1.89 -2.72
C ASN A 319 -4.28 3.21 -3.23
N ALA A 320 -3.90 4.10 -2.32
CA ALA A 320 -3.23 5.36 -2.64
C ALA A 320 -1.87 5.13 -3.30
N ALA A 321 -1.10 4.13 -2.84
CA ALA A 321 0.19 3.80 -3.42
C ALA A 321 0.09 3.36 -4.88
N MET A 322 -0.88 2.50 -5.23
CA MET A 322 -1.11 2.07 -6.61
C MET A 322 -1.67 3.21 -7.48
N GLU A 323 -2.57 4.04 -6.93
CA GLU A 323 -3.09 5.20 -7.66
C GLU A 323 -1.98 6.21 -7.96
N SER A 324 -1.04 6.44 -7.03
CA SER A 324 0.11 7.31 -7.27
C SER A 324 0.94 6.88 -8.48
N ALA A 325 1.12 5.57 -8.67
CA ALA A 325 1.80 5.02 -9.83
C ALA A 325 1.03 5.27 -11.14
N MET A 326 -0.30 5.12 -11.11
CA MET A 326 -1.16 5.43 -12.24
C MET A 326 -1.10 6.93 -12.60
N VAL A 327 -1.11 7.82 -11.62
CA VAL A 327 -1.00 9.27 -11.86
C VAL A 327 0.35 9.61 -12.49
N LEU A 328 1.45 9.03 -11.98
CA LEU A 328 2.77 9.22 -12.58
C LEU A 328 2.80 8.75 -14.04
N ASP A 329 2.22 7.58 -14.35
CA ASP A 329 2.13 7.07 -15.72
C ASP A 329 1.38 8.02 -16.64
N ARG A 330 0.24 8.60 -16.21
CA ARG A 330 -0.49 9.60 -17.00
C ARG A 330 0.36 10.83 -17.28
N CYS A 331 1.11 11.30 -16.28
CA CYS A 331 2.02 12.44 -16.45
C CYS A 331 3.13 12.13 -17.46
N ILE A 332 3.69 10.91 -17.42
CA ILE A 332 4.69 10.45 -18.39
C ILE A 332 4.07 10.37 -19.80
N GLY A 333 2.85 9.85 -19.92
CA GLY A 333 2.12 9.81 -21.19
C GLY A 333 1.90 11.19 -21.81
N ALA A 334 1.65 12.20 -20.99
CA ALA A 334 1.43 13.56 -21.43
C ALA A 334 2.73 14.33 -21.78
N ALA A 335 3.84 14.04 -21.07
CA ALA A 335 5.11 14.75 -21.23
C ALA A 335 6.11 14.04 -22.18
N GLY A 336 5.90 12.73 -22.40
CA GLY A 336 6.80 11.86 -23.16
C GLY A 336 7.92 11.25 -22.32
N ALA A 337 8.56 10.20 -22.86
CA ALA A 337 9.56 9.38 -22.18
C ALA A 337 11.02 9.78 -22.51
N SER A 338 11.27 10.97 -23.03
CA SER A 338 12.63 11.52 -23.11
C SER A 338 13.09 11.97 -21.71
N SER A 339 14.39 12.11 -21.51
CA SER A 339 14.92 12.58 -20.21
C SER A 339 14.28 13.92 -19.77
N ILE A 340 14.08 14.86 -20.69
CA ILE A 340 13.40 16.13 -20.41
C ILE A 340 11.90 15.88 -20.08
N GLY A 341 11.23 15.01 -20.87
CA GLY A 341 9.83 14.65 -20.65
C GLY A 341 9.61 14.00 -19.28
N LEU A 342 10.51 13.14 -18.84
CA LEU A 342 10.41 12.49 -17.52
C LEU A 342 10.55 13.50 -16.38
N LEU A 343 11.44 14.49 -16.50
CA LEU A 343 11.55 15.57 -15.51
C LEU A 343 10.28 16.44 -15.47
N GLU A 344 9.70 16.73 -16.61
CA GLU A 344 8.43 17.45 -16.69
C GLU A 344 7.26 16.61 -16.14
N ALA A 345 7.23 15.32 -16.44
CA ALA A 345 6.25 14.38 -15.86
C ALA A 345 6.33 14.36 -14.34
N ALA A 346 7.54 14.37 -13.76
CA ALA A 346 7.75 14.39 -12.33
C ALA A 346 7.22 15.69 -11.68
N ARG A 347 7.38 16.85 -12.34
CA ARG A 347 6.81 18.12 -11.85
C ARG A 347 5.29 18.10 -11.89
N ARG A 348 4.68 17.61 -12.99
CA ARG A 348 3.23 17.47 -13.12
C ARG A 348 2.67 16.50 -12.09
N TYR A 349 3.32 15.36 -11.92
CA TYR A 349 2.97 14.40 -10.88
C TYR A 349 3.01 15.02 -9.49
N ASN A 350 4.05 15.77 -9.16
CA ASN A 350 4.14 16.46 -7.88
C ASN A 350 2.97 17.44 -7.68
N ALA A 351 2.62 18.21 -8.69
CA ALA A 351 1.51 19.16 -8.62
C ALA A 351 0.15 18.46 -8.44
N GLU A 352 -0.04 17.32 -9.10
CA GLU A 352 -1.29 16.57 -9.07
C GLU A 352 -1.40 15.68 -7.82
N TRP A 353 -0.34 14.92 -7.47
CA TRP A 353 -0.43 13.89 -6.44
C TRP A 353 -0.10 14.35 -5.03
N ARG A 354 0.77 15.32 -4.85
CA ARG A 354 1.14 15.79 -3.50
C ARG A 354 -0.08 16.22 -2.66
N PRO A 355 -1.05 17.00 -3.18
CA PRO A 355 -2.25 17.34 -2.44
C PRO A 355 -3.09 16.12 -2.02
N GLU A 356 -3.15 15.07 -2.85
CA GLU A 356 -3.85 13.82 -2.56
C GLU A 356 -3.15 13.05 -1.44
N ALA A 357 -1.82 12.94 -1.51
CA ALA A 357 -1.00 12.30 -0.48
C ALA A 357 -1.12 13.00 0.89
N GLU A 358 -1.12 14.34 0.91
CA GLU A 358 -1.35 15.13 2.12
C GLU A 358 -2.77 14.92 2.67
N ALA A 359 -3.77 14.83 1.80
CA ALA A 359 -5.16 14.65 2.20
C ALA A 359 -5.42 13.27 2.81
N VAL A 360 -4.92 12.19 2.20
CA VAL A 360 -5.08 10.84 2.76
C VAL A 360 -4.32 10.69 4.09
N ALA A 361 -3.14 11.27 4.23
CA ALA A 361 -2.40 11.29 5.49
C ALA A 361 -3.15 12.09 6.58
N TRP A 362 -3.75 13.23 6.22
CA TRP A 362 -4.61 14.01 7.11
C TRP A 362 -5.81 13.21 7.62
N MET A 363 -6.48 12.45 6.74
CA MET A 363 -7.58 11.56 7.12
C MET A 363 -7.11 10.43 8.03
N ALA A 364 -5.95 9.83 7.72
CA ALA A 364 -5.40 8.73 8.50
C ALA A 364 -5.12 9.12 9.95
N VAL A 365 -4.53 10.28 10.18
CA VAL A 365 -4.29 10.79 11.55
C VAL A 365 -5.61 10.99 12.31
N ARG A 366 -6.62 11.53 11.65
CA ARG A 366 -7.93 11.77 12.29
C ARG A 366 -8.73 10.49 12.57
N SER A 367 -8.35 9.39 11.98
CA SER A 367 -8.91 8.07 12.30
C SER A 367 -8.35 7.45 13.59
N LEU A 368 -7.28 8.00 14.11
CA LEU A 368 -6.66 7.55 15.35
C LEU A 368 -7.41 8.09 16.58
N PHE A 369 -8.69 7.86 16.69
CA PHE A 369 -9.55 8.40 17.76
C PHE A 369 -8.87 8.40 19.13
N GLU A 370 -8.63 9.60 19.66
CA GLU A 370 -7.95 9.79 20.94
C GLU A 370 -8.91 9.70 22.13
N ASN A 371 -10.18 10.07 21.91
CA ASN A 371 -11.17 10.13 22.96
C ASN A 371 -12.56 9.62 22.53
N ARG A 372 -13.45 9.43 23.53
CA ARG A 372 -14.82 8.94 23.30
C ARG A 372 -15.68 9.89 22.45
N ALA A 373 -15.45 11.19 22.56
CA ALA A 373 -16.23 12.19 21.82
C ALA A 373 -15.91 12.09 20.31
N GLN A 374 -14.65 11.90 19.94
CA GLN A 374 -14.26 11.67 18.53
C GLN A 374 -14.87 10.38 17.99
N MET A 375 -14.88 9.30 18.77
CA MET A 375 -15.54 8.05 18.38
C MET A 375 -17.06 8.21 18.20
N PHE A 376 -17.71 8.90 19.09
CA PHE A 376 -19.14 9.17 18.99
C PHE A 376 -19.47 9.97 17.72
N ARG A 377 -18.71 11.04 17.45
CA ARG A 377 -18.84 11.82 16.23
C ARG A 377 -18.61 10.98 14.97
N ALA A 378 -17.58 10.15 14.93
CA ALA A 378 -17.32 9.24 13.82
C ALA A 378 -18.48 8.27 13.58
N SER A 379 -19.06 7.72 14.66
CA SER A 379 -20.24 6.85 14.58
C SER A 379 -21.48 7.60 14.05
N MET A 380 -21.71 8.82 14.50
CA MET A 380 -22.84 9.63 14.03
C MET A 380 -22.71 9.99 12.56
N THR A 381 -21.52 10.38 12.10
CA THR A 381 -21.26 10.75 10.71
C THR A 381 -21.31 9.56 9.76
N SER A 382 -20.88 8.36 10.23
CA SER A 382 -21.07 7.13 9.48
C SER A 382 -22.56 6.80 9.32
N ARG A 383 -23.37 6.98 10.38
CA ARG A 383 -24.82 6.77 10.29
C ARG A 383 -25.51 7.73 9.33
N LEU A 384 -24.99 8.93 9.16
CA LEU A 384 -25.53 9.95 8.26
C LEU A 384 -24.98 9.83 6.82
N GLY A 385 -24.09 8.86 6.53
CA GLY A 385 -23.44 8.69 5.22
C GLY A 385 -22.50 9.83 4.82
N ILE A 386 -22.06 10.64 5.78
CA ILE A 386 -21.14 11.77 5.58
C ILE A 386 -19.76 11.53 6.20
N SER A 387 -19.47 10.28 6.58
CA SER A 387 -18.18 9.90 7.11
C SER A 387 -17.08 10.16 6.09
N VAL A 388 -16.00 10.80 6.55
CA VAL A 388 -14.77 11.01 5.75
C VAL A 388 -14.22 9.68 5.25
N PHE A 389 -14.34 8.62 6.05
CA PHE A 389 -13.88 7.29 5.69
C PHE A 389 -14.69 6.67 4.56
N ASP A 390 -16.02 6.79 4.60
CA ASP A 390 -16.88 6.23 3.57
C ASP A 390 -16.66 6.95 2.23
N GLN A 391 -16.47 8.26 2.28
CA GLN A 391 -16.15 9.06 1.09
C GLN A 391 -14.76 8.77 0.54
N ALA A 392 -13.76 8.51 1.40
CA ALA A 392 -12.40 8.17 0.96
C ALA A 392 -12.30 6.82 0.23
N LYS A 393 -13.30 5.94 0.40
CA LYS A 393 -13.40 4.66 -0.30
C LYS A 393 -14.04 4.78 -1.68
N SER A 394 -14.63 5.94 -2.01
CA SER A 394 -15.21 6.20 -3.33
C SER A 394 -14.10 6.46 -4.36
N ALA A 395 -14.11 5.70 -5.45
CA ALA A 395 -13.16 5.87 -6.55
C ALA A 395 -13.31 7.21 -7.29
N ASP A 396 -14.45 7.85 -7.16
CA ASP A 396 -14.80 9.04 -7.95
C ASP A 396 -14.50 10.34 -7.23
N VAL A 397 -14.16 10.28 -5.95
CA VAL A 397 -13.89 11.47 -5.14
C VAL A 397 -12.42 11.54 -4.74
N PRO A 398 -11.65 12.52 -5.24
CA PRO A 398 -10.26 12.74 -4.82
C PRO A 398 -10.13 12.94 -3.30
N TYR A 399 -9.06 12.44 -2.70
CA TYR A 399 -8.81 12.61 -1.26
C TYR A 399 -8.76 14.09 -0.84
N SER A 400 -8.18 14.95 -1.68
CA SER A 400 -8.14 16.41 -1.46
C SER A 400 -9.53 17.04 -1.43
N GLU A 401 -10.46 16.55 -2.24
CA GLU A 401 -11.84 17.01 -2.24
C GLU A 401 -12.58 16.55 -0.98
N VAL A 402 -12.39 15.29 -0.57
CA VAL A 402 -12.95 14.76 0.69
C VAL A 402 -12.45 15.58 1.87
N LYS A 403 -11.15 15.86 1.94
CA LYS A 403 -10.55 16.74 2.97
C LYS A 403 -11.20 18.12 2.96
N ARG A 404 -11.27 18.78 1.81
CA ARG A 404 -11.86 20.11 1.66
C ARG A 404 -13.32 20.17 2.10
N LYS A 405 -14.12 19.16 1.75
CA LYS A 405 -15.50 19.03 2.22
C LYS A 405 -15.54 18.87 3.74
N ALA A 406 -14.71 17.99 4.29
CA ALA A 406 -14.65 17.77 5.73
C ALA A 406 -14.25 19.04 6.51
N GLU A 407 -13.29 19.81 6.03
CA GLU A 407 -12.84 21.06 6.67
C GLU A 407 -13.91 22.15 6.65
N ARG A 408 -14.75 22.21 5.61
CA ARG A 408 -15.89 23.17 5.53
C ARG A 408 -17.01 22.85 6.50
N PHE A 409 -17.32 21.57 6.67
CA PHE A 409 -18.40 21.13 7.54
C PHE A 409 -17.94 20.90 8.98
N TRP A 410 -16.63 20.93 9.23
CA TRP A 410 -16.04 20.57 10.50
C TRP A 410 -14.92 21.46 11.01
N PRO A 411 -15.18 22.75 11.28
CA PRO A 411 -14.25 23.55 12.08
C PRO A 411 -14.09 22.98 13.52
N LEU A 412 -14.96 22.01 13.92
CA LEU A 412 -14.92 21.32 15.23
C LEU A 412 -14.11 20.01 15.21
N TRP A 413 -13.44 19.65 14.10
CA TRP A 413 -12.57 18.48 13.98
C TRP A 413 -11.08 18.85 13.94
N ALA A 414 -10.79 20.12 13.97
CA ALA A 414 -9.45 20.62 14.09
C ALA A 414 -8.89 20.46 15.53
#